data_dbd6908f1e5f0db2b17e531db54ea383
#
_entry.id   dbd6908f1e5f0db2b17e531db54ea383
#
_cell.length_a   1.000
_cell.length_b   1.000
_cell.length_c   1.000
_cell.angle_alpha   90.00
_cell.angle_beta   90.00
_cell.angle_gamma   90.00
#
_symmetry.space_group_name_H-M   'P 1'
#
loop_
_entity.id
_entity.type
_entity.pdbx_description
1 polymer ?
#
loop_
_entity_poly.entity_id
_entity_poly.type
_entity_poly.pdbx_seq_one_letter_code
_entity_poly.pdbx_strand_id
1 'polypeptide(L)'
;DNFDIKNIYCSPLLRARQTAEPLSKLLNIEVTYTNNLIEWGGVKNWKGRTFSEFSQSEEYKLYIDDPLKIKSTEETYQDVYKRVKREYIKTNNCVFVSHQDTIRSFTFYELDDKNFNNNKPDHCSIHEIVKDKLTIHPNLD
;
A
#
# COMPACT_ATOMS: atom_id res chain seq x y z
N ASP A 1 -18.66 10.82 9.09
CA ASP A 1 -17.76 11.37 10.12
C ASP A 1 -16.75 12.27 9.42
N ASN A 2 -16.66 13.53 9.87
CA ASN A 2 -15.74 14.49 9.27
C ASN A 2 -14.32 14.19 9.76
N PHE A 3 -13.55 13.50 8.91
CA PHE A 3 -12.09 13.47 9.09
C PHE A 3 -11.52 14.85 8.82
N ASP A 4 -10.83 15.45 9.78
CA ASP A 4 -10.09 16.69 9.58
C ASP A 4 -8.78 16.40 8.83
N ILE A 5 -8.90 16.02 7.54
CA ILE A 5 -7.77 15.71 6.68
C ILE A 5 -6.99 17.00 6.40
N LYS A 6 -5.68 16.98 6.66
CA LYS A 6 -4.80 18.13 6.47
C LYS A 6 -3.78 17.95 5.35
N ASN A 7 -3.44 16.72 5.02
CA ASN A 7 -2.43 16.42 4.02
C ASN A 7 -2.83 15.21 3.17
N ILE A 8 -2.47 15.23 1.90
CA ILE A 8 -2.59 14.10 0.98
C ILE A 8 -1.22 13.77 0.44
N TYR A 9 -0.73 12.57 0.73
CA TYR A 9 0.50 12.01 0.18
C TYR A 9 0.14 10.92 -0.82
N CYS A 10 0.84 10.88 -1.95
CA CYS A 10 0.49 9.98 -3.03
C CYS A 10 1.74 9.38 -3.68
N SER A 11 1.64 8.12 -4.06
CA SER A 11 2.58 7.49 -4.99
C SER A 11 2.64 8.28 -6.31
N PRO A 12 3.82 8.45 -6.93
CA PRO A 12 3.95 9.16 -8.21
C PRO A 12 3.39 8.37 -9.41
N LEU A 13 3.01 7.10 -9.24
CA LEU A 13 2.48 6.29 -10.34
C LEU A 13 1.12 6.81 -10.81
N LEU A 14 0.91 6.84 -12.13
CA LEU A 14 -0.27 7.46 -12.77
C LEU A 14 -1.60 7.00 -12.15
N ARG A 15 -1.79 5.70 -11.94
CA ARG A 15 -3.02 5.15 -11.36
C ARG A 15 -3.31 5.68 -9.94
N ALA A 16 -2.27 5.90 -9.11
CA ALA A 16 -2.42 6.48 -7.78
C ALA A 16 -2.75 7.98 -7.87
N ARG A 17 -2.10 8.70 -8.80
CA ARG A 17 -2.39 10.13 -9.06
C ARG A 17 -3.84 10.34 -9.47
N GLN A 18 -4.35 9.50 -10.37
CA GLN A 18 -5.75 9.53 -10.82
C GLN A 18 -6.75 9.29 -9.68
N THR A 19 -6.36 8.48 -8.68
CA THR A 19 -7.16 8.26 -7.46
C THR A 19 -7.10 9.46 -6.51
N ALA A 20 -5.93 10.08 -6.35
CA ALA A 20 -5.74 11.20 -5.44
C ALA A 20 -6.36 12.52 -5.94
N GLU A 21 -6.41 12.72 -7.26
CA GLU A 21 -6.85 13.99 -7.86
C GLU A 21 -8.29 14.39 -7.50
N PRO A 22 -9.31 13.53 -7.58
CA PRO A 22 -10.66 13.85 -7.14
C PRO A 22 -10.73 14.24 -5.67
N LEU A 23 -9.99 13.53 -4.81
CA LEU A 23 -9.93 13.80 -3.38
C LEU A 23 -9.30 15.17 -3.10
N SER A 24 -8.18 15.47 -3.77
CA SER A 24 -7.51 16.78 -3.69
C SER A 24 -8.45 17.94 -4.04
N LYS A 25 -9.20 17.81 -5.13
CA LYS A 25 -10.19 18.81 -5.56
C LYS A 25 -11.32 18.96 -4.54
N LEU A 26 -11.85 17.84 -4.03
CA LEU A 26 -12.95 17.84 -3.05
C LEU A 26 -12.56 18.51 -1.74
N LEU A 27 -11.36 18.23 -1.24
CA LEU A 27 -10.87 18.76 0.04
C LEU A 27 -10.12 20.10 -0.09
N ASN A 28 -9.83 20.53 -1.31
CA ASN A 28 -8.99 21.71 -1.60
C ASN A 28 -7.62 21.62 -0.92
N ILE A 29 -7.00 20.43 -0.99
CA ILE A 29 -5.68 20.12 -0.43
C ILE A 29 -4.75 19.70 -1.56
N GLU A 30 -3.56 20.31 -1.64
CA GLU A 30 -2.55 19.95 -2.62
C GLU A 30 -1.96 18.56 -2.32
N VAL A 31 -1.69 17.78 -3.37
CA VAL A 31 -1.10 16.43 -3.25
C VAL A 31 0.42 16.52 -3.21
N THR A 32 1.02 15.93 -2.19
CA THR A 32 2.47 15.70 -2.10
C THR A 32 2.81 14.31 -2.66
N TYR A 33 3.58 14.28 -3.74
CA TYR A 33 4.03 13.02 -4.35
C TYR A 33 5.34 12.55 -3.72
N THR A 34 5.41 11.25 -3.38
CA THR A 34 6.59 10.66 -2.75
C THR A 34 6.85 9.24 -3.22
N ASN A 35 8.11 8.91 -3.51
CA ASN A 35 8.54 7.55 -3.84
C ASN A 35 8.42 6.58 -2.65
N ASN A 36 8.29 7.09 -1.43
CA ASN A 36 8.07 6.24 -0.26
C ASN A 36 6.73 5.49 -0.31
N LEU A 37 5.79 5.91 -1.15
CA LEU A 37 4.47 5.28 -1.34
C LEU A 37 4.34 4.49 -2.64
N ILE A 38 5.42 4.31 -3.41
CA ILE A 38 5.39 3.51 -4.63
C ILE A 38 5.07 2.03 -4.34
N GLU A 39 4.54 1.31 -5.32
CA GLU A 39 4.23 -0.12 -5.15
C GLU A 39 5.49 -0.92 -4.80
N TRP A 40 5.30 -2.01 -4.08
CA TRP A 40 6.34 -3.00 -3.86
C TRP A 40 6.98 -3.43 -5.18
N GLY A 41 8.32 -3.52 -5.19
CA GLY A 41 9.08 -3.82 -6.41
C GLY A 41 8.86 -5.22 -7.01
N GLY A 42 8.19 -6.09 -6.26
CA GLY A 42 7.84 -7.42 -6.74
C GLY A 42 9.00 -8.43 -6.68
N VAL A 43 8.75 -9.57 -7.31
CA VAL A 43 9.74 -10.65 -7.45
C VAL A 43 10.63 -10.35 -8.67
N LYS A 44 11.94 -10.48 -8.51
CA LYS A 44 12.93 -10.15 -9.58
C LYS A 44 12.62 -10.84 -10.90
N ASN A 45 12.23 -12.11 -10.84
CA ASN A 45 11.95 -12.92 -12.03
C ASN A 45 10.64 -12.57 -12.75
N TRP A 46 9.77 -11.71 -12.15
CA TRP A 46 8.51 -11.30 -12.80
C TRP A 46 8.65 -10.10 -13.72
N LYS A 47 9.72 -9.35 -13.55
CA LYS A 47 9.96 -8.14 -14.32
C LYS A 47 9.99 -8.41 -15.83
N GLY A 48 9.15 -7.71 -16.56
CA GLY A 48 9.04 -7.87 -18.03
C GLY A 48 8.25 -9.10 -18.48
N ARG A 49 7.68 -9.88 -17.56
CA ARG A 49 6.82 -11.02 -17.88
C ARG A 49 5.35 -10.68 -17.74
N THR A 50 4.52 -11.36 -18.51
CA THR A 50 3.05 -11.30 -18.37
C THR A 50 2.57 -12.11 -17.18
N PHE A 51 1.35 -11.83 -16.72
CA PHE A 51 0.72 -12.58 -15.64
C PHE A 51 0.66 -14.10 -15.96
N SER A 52 0.31 -14.48 -17.19
CA SER A 52 0.24 -15.90 -17.59
C SER A 52 1.61 -16.60 -17.50
N GLU A 53 2.72 -15.87 -17.68
CA GLU A 53 4.07 -16.44 -17.61
C GLU A 53 4.55 -16.66 -16.18
N PHE A 54 4.25 -15.76 -15.23
CA PHE A 54 4.72 -15.92 -13.86
C PHE A 54 3.72 -16.56 -12.90
N SER A 55 2.42 -16.58 -13.22
CA SER A 55 1.38 -17.15 -12.36
C SER A 55 1.51 -18.67 -12.09
N GLN A 56 2.30 -19.37 -12.90
CA GLN A 56 2.62 -20.78 -12.71
C GLN A 56 3.91 -21.01 -11.89
N SER A 57 4.61 -19.96 -11.49
CA SER A 57 5.88 -20.08 -10.75
C SER A 57 5.67 -20.45 -9.28
N GLU A 58 6.70 -21.04 -8.67
CA GLU A 58 6.70 -21.31 -7.21
C GLU A 58 6.63 -20.02 -6.40
N GLU A 59 7.26 -18.94 -6.88
CA GLU A 59 7.19 -17.63 -6.24
C GLU A 59 5.77 -17.08 -6.22
N TYR A 60 4.97 -17.33 -7.27
CA TYR A 60 3.56 -16.90 -7.29
C TYR A 60 2.71 -17.71 -6.31
N LYS A 61 2.95 -18.99 -6.16
CA LYS A 61 2.30 -19.80 -5.11
C LYS A 61 2.63 -19.26 -3.72
N LEU A 62 3.89 -18.95 -3.46
CA LEU A 62 4.30 -18.31 -2.21
C LEU A 62 3.65 -16.94 -2.02
N TYR A 63 3.52 -16.16 -3.09
CA TYR A 63 2.85 -14.84 -3.04
C TYR A 63 1.39 -14.94 -2.58
N ILE A 64 0.70 -16.02 -2.97
CA ILE A 64 -0.68 -16.28 -2.54
C ILE A 64 -0.72 -16.85 -1.11
N ASP A 65 0.13 -17.82 -0.79
CA ASP A 65 0.02 -18.60 0.44
C ASP A 65 0.80 -17.97 1.62
N ASP A 66 2.05 -17.59 1.38
CA ASP A 66 2.95 -17.03 2.41
C ASP A 66 3.99 -16.10 1.78
N PRO A 67 3.58 -14.86 1.44
CA PRO A 67 4.44 -13.91 0.73
C PRO A 67 5.76 -13.59 1.44
N LEU A 68 5.80 -13.70 2.77
CA LEU A 68 7.01 -13.41 3.55
C LEU A 68 8.12 -14.41 3.31
N LYS A 69 7.83 -15.58 2.75
CA LYS A 69 8.82 -16.60 2.37
C LYS A 69 9.50 -16.35 1.04
N ILE A 70 9.04 -15.41 0.23
CA ILE A 70 9.67 -15.10 -1.06
C ILE A 70 11.02 -14.44 -0.79
N LYS A 71 12.11 -15.02 -1.35
CA LYS A 71 13.47 -14.54 -1.13
C LYS A 71 14.03 -13.69 -2.27
N SER A 72 13.60 -13.95 -3.50
CA SER A 72 14.12 -13.26 -4.70
C SER A 72 13.30 -12.02 -5.07
N THR A 73 13.21 -11.05 -4.14
CA THR A 73 12.46 -9.81 -4.33
C THR A 73 13.39 -8.62 -4.62
N GLU A 74 12.86 -7.57 -5.28
CA GLU A 74 13.59 -6.33 -5.50
C GLU A 74 13.80 -5.55 -4.18
N GLU A 75 12.80 -5.57 -3.31
CA GLU A 75 12.86 -5.09 -1.94
C GLU A 75 12.05 -6.02 -1.04
N THR A 76 12.38 -6.11 0.24
CA THR A 76 11.59 -6.89 1.20
C THR A 76 10.33 -6.11 1.61
N TYR A 77 9.32 -6.81 2.10
CA TYR A 77 8.13 -6.15 2.67
C TYR A 77 8.49 -5.28 3.89
N GLN A 78 9.53 -5.65 4.63
CA GLN A 78 10.03 -4.84 5.74
C GLN A 78 10.70 -3.54 5.24
N ASP A 79 11.37 -3.56 4.09
CA ASP A 79 11.92 -2.34 3.48
C ASP A 79 10.79 -1.41 3.02
N VAL A 80 9.72 -1.96 2.45
CA VAL A 80 8.49 -1.22 2.12
C VAL A 80 7.93 -0.53 3.37
N TYR A 81 7.76 -1.28 4.47
CA TYR A 81 7.31 -0.71 5.74
C TYR A 81 8.19 0.46 6.19
N LYS A 82 9.51 0.30 6.17
CA LYS A 82 10.44 1.34 6.60
C LYS A 82 10.32 2.63 5.78
N ARG A 83 10.15 2.52 4.46
CA ARG A 83 10.00 3.71 3.61
C ARG A 83 8.66 4.41 3.80
N VAL A 84 7.57 3.69 3.96
CA VAL A 84 6.25 4.28 4.28
C VAL A 84 6.27 4.94 5.66
N LYS A 85 6.91 4.31 6.64
CA LYS A 85 7.05 4.84 8.01
C LYS A 85 7.73 6.21 8.04
N ARG A 86 8.66 6.49 7.14
CA ARG A 86 9.31 7.81 7.04
C ARG A 86 8.32 8.94 6.77
N GLU A 87 7.26 8.67 5.99
CA GLU A 87 6.19 9.65 5.76
C GLU A 87 5.18 9.65 6.91
N TYR A 88 4.81 8.48 7.40
CA TYR A 88 3.80 8.30 8.44
C TYR A 88 4.13 9.06 9.73
N ILE A 89 5.38 9.03 10.18
CA ILE A 89 5.81 9.71 11.43
C ILE A 89 5.83 11.23 11.33
N LYS A 90 5.80 11.79 10.12
CA LYS A 90 5.86 13.26 9.90
C LYS A 90 4.50 13.94 9.97
N THR A 91 3.42 13.16 9.91
CA THR A 91 2.10 13.71 9.64
C THR A 91 1.01 13.12 10.50
N ASN A 92 0.03 13.96 10.87
CA ASN A 92 -1.22 13.56 11.47
C ASN A 92 -2.38 13.93 10.55
N ASN A 93 -3.50 13.22 10.64
CA ASN A 93 -4.71 13.52 9.88
C ASN A 93 -4.43 13.63 8.38
N CYS A 94 -3.80 12.62 7.83
CA CYS A 94 -3.41 12.56 6.43
C CYS A 94 -4.04 11.37 5.70
N VAL A 95 -4.11 11.48 4.39
CA VAL A 95 -4.42 10.38 3.49
C VAL A 95 -3.16 9.98 2.73
N PHE A 96 -2.89 8.69 2.68
CA PHE A 96 -1.89 8.08 1.82
C PHE A 96 -2.57 7.34 0.67
N VAL A 97 -2.29 7.74 -0.56
CA VAL A 97 -2.76 7.02 -1.76
C VAL A 97 -1.61 6.18 -2.28
N SER A 98 -1.75 4.88 -2.17
CA SER A 98 -0.69 3.93 -2.45
C SER A 98 -1.23 2.66 -3.13
N HIS A 99 -0.59 1.53 -2.95
CA HIS A 99 -0.82 0.29 -3.68
C HIS A 99 -1.01 -0.88 -2.72
N GLN A 100 -1.56 -1.98 -3.24
CA GLN A 100 -1.97 -3.13 -2.44
C GLN A 100 -0.85 -3.68 -1.55
N ASP A 101 0.30 -4.02 -2.13
CA ASP A 101 1.38 -4.64 -1.38
C ASP A 101 2.10 -3.66 -0.43
N THR A 102 2.14 -2.39 -0.82
CA THR A 102 2.68 -1.32 0.03
C THR A 102 1.79 -1.08 1.25
N ILE A 103 0.48 -0.99 1.06
CA ILE A 103 -0.48 -0.79 2.17
C ILE A 103 -0.46 -1.98 3.12
N ARG A 104 -0.56 -3.22 2.62
CA ARG A 104 -0.56 -4.40 3.49
C ARG A 104 0.76 -4.60 4.24
N SER A 105 1.90 -4.26 3.62
CA SER A 105 3.20 -4.30 4.29
C SER A 105 3.23 -3.34 5.47
N PHE A 106 2.74 -2.12 5.25
CA PHE A 106 2.70 -1.12 6.31
C PHE A 106 1.77 -1.54 7.46
N THR A 107 0.53 -1.91 7.16
CA THR A 107 -0.44 -2.32 8.19
C THR A 107 0.01 -3.55 8.97
N PHE A 108 0.61 -4.53 8.29
CA PHE A 108 1.14 -5.74 8.93
C PHE A 108 2.19 -5.43 10.00
N TYR A 109 3.21 -4.66 9.65
CA TYR A 109 4.31 -4.34 10.60
C TYR A 109 3.91 -3.28 11.62
N GLU A 110 3.13 -2.27 11.23
CA GLU A 110 2.70 -1.20 12.13
C GLU A 110 1.80 -1.70 13.25
N LEU A 111 0.93 -2.66 12.95
CA LEU A 111 -0.05 -3.18 13.88
C LEU A 111 0.36 -4.52 14.53
N ASP A 112 1.59 -4.97 14.29
CA ASP A 112 2.09 -6.28 14.76
C ASP A 112 1.13 -7.44 14.44
N ASP A 113 0.59 -7.46 13.22
CA ASP A 113 -0.34 -8.50 12.77
C ASP A 113 0.38 -9.86 12.74
N LYS A 114 -0.37 -10.93 12.97
CA LYS A 114 0.16 -12.31 12.96
C LYS A 114 0.10 -12.98 11.59
N ASN A 115 -0.69 -12.44 10.68
CA ASN A 115 -0.86 -12.99 9.34
C ASN A 115 -0.83 -11.88 8.29
N PHE A 116 0.16 -11.95 7.41
CA PHE A 116 0.36 -10.96 6.34
C PHE A 116 -0.83 -10.86 5.36
N ASN A 117 -1.62 -11.90 5.21
CA ASN A 117 -2.77 -11.94 4.32
C ASN A 117 -4.09 -11.41 4.94
N ASN A 118 -4.13 -11.17 6.27
CA ASN A 118 -5.37 -10.76 6.95
C ASN A 118 -5.94 -9.44 6.41
N ASN A 119 -5.08 -8.46 6.14
CA ASN A 119 -5.48 -7.09 5.81
C ASN A 119 -5.04 -6.70 4.41
N LYS A 120 -5.13 -7.64 3.46
CA LYS A 120 -4.83 -7.37 2.06
C LYS A 120 -5.88 -6.41 1.48
N PRO A 121 -5.47 -5.21 1.00
CA PRO A 121 -6.41 -4.25 0.42
C PRO A 121 -7.04 -4.76 -0.87
N ASP A 122 -8.33 -4.53 -1.04
CA ASP A 122 -9.00 -4.58 -2.33
C ASP A 122 -8.86 -3.26 -3.09
N HIS A 123 -9.19 -3.27 -4.37
CA HIS A 123 -9.20 -2.04 -5.17
C HIS A 123 -10.14 -1.02 -4.54
N CYS A 124 -9.68 0.22 -4.43
CA CYS A 124 -10.42 1.35 -3.87
C CYS A 124 -10.87 1.18 -2.41
N SER A 125 -10.34 0.19 -1.67
CA SER A 125 -10.59 0.08 -0.23
C SER A 125 -9.79 1.12 0.55
N ILE A 126 -10.30 1.51 1.72
CA ILE A 126 -9.63 2.44 2.63
C ILE A 126 -9.24 1.71 3.90
N HIS A 127 -7.98 1.79 4.27
CA HIS A 127 -7.43 1.29 5.52
C HIS A 127 -7.22 2.47 6.47
N GLU A 128 -8.10 2.62 7.44
CA GLU A 128 -8.06 3.69 8.43
C GLU A 128 -7.36 3.21 9.71
N ILE A 129 -6.32 3.92 10.14
CA ILE A 129 -5.61 3.64 11.39
C ILE A 129 -5.83 4.80 12.36
N VAL A 130 -6.48 4.50 13.49
CA VAL A 130 -6.70 5.44 14.59
C VAL A 130 -6.26 4.79 15.90
N LYS A 131 -5.28 5.37 16.59
CA LYS A 131 -4.73 4.85 17.85
C LYS A 131 -4.41 3.35 17.76
N ASP A 132 -3.64 2.97 16.75
CA ASP A 132 -3.20 1.60 16.46
C ASP A 132 -4.33 0.58 16.18
N LYS A 133 -5.53 1.08 15.92
CA LYS A 133 -6.68 0.27 15.51
C LYS A 133 -6.95 0.46 14.03
N LEU A 134 -6.99 -0.64 13.30
CA LEU A 134 -7.34 -0.69 11.88
C LEU A 134 -8.86 -0.85 11.69
N THR A 135 -9.43 -0.01 10.86
CA THR A 135 -10.76 -0.19 10.28
C THR A 135 -10.63 -0.25 8.76
N ILE A 136 -11.20 -1.28 8.15
CA ILE A 136 -11.20 -1.43 6.70
C ILE A 136 -12.57 -1.03 6.17
N HIS A 137 -12.57 -0.04 5.28
CA HIS A 137 -13.76 0.37 4.53
C HIS A 137 -13.64 -0.26 3.14
N PRO A 138 -14.49 -1.24 2.80
CA PRO A 138 -14.45 -1.89 1.50
C PRO A 138 -14.90 -0.92 0.40
N ASN A 139 -14.57 -1.27 -0.84
CA ASN A 139 -15.15 -0.60 -1.99
C ASN A 139 -16.67 -0.79 -1.97
N LEU A 140 -17.41 0.29 -2.13
CA LEU A 140 -18.87 0.29 -2.22
C LEU A 140 -19.25 0.30 -3.71
N ASP A 141 -19.14 -0.85 -4.36
CA ASP A 141 -19.70 -1.05 -5.70
C ASP A 141 -21.21 -1.32 -5.64
#